data_79815200637d1eea84190e5a8d06726f
#
_entry.id   79815200637d1eea84190e5a8d06726f
#
_cell.length_a   1.000
_cell.length_b   1.000
_cell.length_c   1.000
_cell.angle_alpha   90.00
_cell.angle_beta   90.00
_cell.angle_gamma   90.00
#
_symmetry.space_group_name_H-M   'P 1'
#
loop_
_entity.id
_entity.type
_entity.pdbx_description
1 polymer ?
#
loop_
_entity_poly.entity_id
_entity_poly.type
_entity_poly.pdbx_seq_one_letter_code
_entity_poly.pdbx_strand_id
1 'polypeptide(L)'
;MTVNNCIISGSNRGISIQIRDGGHVKNAMFSNIIIETRRFADCWWGCGEPISITTHNRVLEKQSGHISGITFRNITCDSENGVFLSGSDGNHIEDVLFEDVKVKIHSKSKWPKGLYDLRPGFGQKIEEIPSAGFYMRRADGVTIRNSRVVFEGEERDCFGEAIHAQDCADLVIEGFKGEAARPELEAIVIE
;
A
#
# COMPACT_ATOMS: atom_id res chain seq x y z
N MET A 1 16.42 2.07 -10.67
CA MET A 1 15.71 1.01 -11.45
C MET A 1 14.47 1.62 -12.07
N THR A 2 14.10 1.20 -13.30
CA THR A 2 12.85 1.65 -13.93
C THR A 2 12.08 0.44 -14.43
N VAL A 3 10.78 0.39 -14.14
CA VAL A 3 9.82 -0.60 -14.63
C VAL A 3 8.67 0.15 -15.27
N ASN A 4 8.39 -0.14 -16.54
CA ASN A 4 7.32 0.58 -17.25
C ASN A 4 6.59 -0.29 -18.27
N ASN A 5 5.38 0.17 -18.64
CA ASN A 5 4.55 -0.45 -19.68
C ASN A 5 4.24 -1.93 -19.40
N CYS A 6 3.85 -2.25 -18.17
CA CYS A 6 3.58 -3.61 -17.73
C CYS A 6 2.11 -3.83 -17.41
N ILE A 7 1.67 -5.08 -17.51
CA ILE A 7 0.39 -5.54 -16.99
C ILE A 7 0.69 -6.64 -15.97
N ILE A 8 0.16 -6.48 -14.77
CA ILE A 8 0.15 -7.48 -13.71
C ILE A 8 -1.29 -7.90 -13.51
N SER A 9 -1.62 -9.16 -13.76
CA SER A 9 -2.98 -9.65 -13.63
C SER A 9 -3.06 -10.99 -12.92
N GLY A 10 -4.17 -11.24 -12.24
CA GLY A 10 -4.42 -12.49 -11.54
C GLY A 10 -3.41 -12.77 -10.43
N SER A 11 -2.95 -11.75 -9.73
CA SER A 11 -1.90 -11.83 -8.71
C SER A 11 -2.47 -11.63 -7.31
N ASN A 12 -1.88 -12.29 -6.33
CA ASN A 12 -2.22 -12.11 -4.90
C ASN A 12 -1.64 -10.79 -4.34
N ARG A 13 -0.60 -10.26 -4.96
CA ARG A 13 0.02 -8.96 -4.69
C ARG A 13 0.60 -8.41 -6.00
N GLY A 14 0.47 -7.12 -6.23
CA GLY A 14 1.04 -6.48 -7.41
C GLY A 14 2.52 -6.15 -7.25
N ILE A 15 2.88 -4.87 -7.19
CA ILE A 15 4.25 -4.43 -6.94
C ILE A 15 4.56 -4.54 -5.44
N SER A 16 5.64 -5.26 -5.10
CA SER A 16 6.06 -5.41 -3.71
C SER A 16 7.53 -5.04 -3.55
N ILE A 17 7.81 -4.08 -2.66
CA ILE A 17 9.15 -3.68 -2.27
C ILE A 17 9.28 -3.99 -0.78
N GLN A 18 10.12 -4.97 -0.45
CA GLN A 18 10.27 -5.42 0.94
C GLN A 18 11.74 -5.47 1.32
N ILE A 19 12.09 -4.80 2.42
CA ILE A 19 13.41 -4.93 3.04
C ILE A 19 13.23 -5.52 4.43
N ARG A 20 13.95 -6.61 4.69
CA ARG A 20 13.94 -7.35 5.96
C ARG A 20 15.33 -7.46 6.61
N ASP A 21 16.35 -7.34 5.80
CA ASP A 21 17.76 -7.37 6.19
C ASP A 21 18.43 -6.07 5.74
N GLY A 22 19.73 -5.92 5.90
CA GLY A 22 20.47 -4.76 5.41
C GLY A 22 20.35 -4.59 3.90
N GLY A 23 20.76 -3.43 3.41
CA GLY A 23 20.66 -3.05 2.00
C GLY A 23 19.72 -1.87 1.79
N HIS A 24 19.62 -1.41 0.54
CA HIS A 24 18.81 -0.23 0.22
C HIS A 24 18.09 -0.40 -1.10
N VAL A 25 16.85 0.09 -1.17
CA VAL A 25 16.14 0.34 -2.42
C VAL A 25 16.00 1.85 -2.57
N LYS A 26 16.67 2.41 -3.58
CA LYS A 26 16.65 3.86 -3.82
C LYS A 26 16.40 4.16 -5.29
N ASN A 27 15.71 5.29 -5.53
CA ASN A 27 15.51 5.85 -6.87
C ASN A 27 14.92 4.82 -7.84
N ALA A 28 13.78 4.24 -7.48
CA ALA A 28 13.03 3.33 -8.34
C ALA A 28 11.79 4.01 -8.92
N MET A 29 11.54 3.81 -10.20
CA MET A 29 10.37 4.34 -10.91
C MET A 29 9.53 3.20 -11.50
N PHE A 30 8.24 3.26 -11.23
CA PHE A 30 7.21 2.38 -11.79
C PHE A 30 6.22 3.25 -12.56
N SER A 31 6.03 3.00 -13.85
CA SER A 31 5.16 3.86 -14.65
C SER A 31 4.38 3.12 -15.73
N ASN A 32 3.19 3.66 -16.06
CA ASN A 32 2.31 3.10 -17.10
C ASN A 32 2.00 1.62 -16.87
N ILE A 33 1.48 1.29 -15.67
CA ILE A 33 1.23 -0.09 -15.27
C ILE A 33 -0.26 -0.28 -14.97
N ILE A 34 -0.80 -1.40 -15.45
CA ILE A 34 -2.13 -1.88 -15.07
C ILE A 34 -1.94 -3.05 -14.11
N ILE A 35 -2.62 -2.98 -12.96
CA ILE A 35 -2.50 -3.97 -11.90
C ILE A 35 -3.89 -4.52 -11.57
N GLU A 36 -4.04 -5.84 -11.66
CA GLU A 36 -5.21 -6.57 -11.17
C GLU A 36 -4.76 -7.54 -10.08
N THR A 37 -5.24 -7.32 -8.85
CA THR A 37 -4.93 -8.19 -7.71
C THR A 37 -6.19 -8.69 -7.04
N ARG A 38 -6.15 -9.93 -6.58
CA ARG A 38 -7.19 -10.53 -5.74
C ARG A 38 -6.62 -11.65 -4.89
N ARG A 39 -7.33 -11.99 -3.83
CA ARG A 39 -6.95 -13.15 -3.02
C ARG A 39 -7.36 -14.46 -3.68
N PHE A 40 -6.40 -15.36 -3.87
CA PHE A 40 -6.61 -16.70 -4.40
C PHE A 40 -6.61 -17.78 -3.30
N ALA A 41 -6.03 -17.44 -2.16
CA ALA A 41 -5.87 -18.32 -1.01
C ALA A 41 -6.03 -17.54 0.28
N ASP A 42 -5.96 -18.19 1.41
CA ASP A 42 -5.77 -17.51 2.68
C ASP A 42 -4.49 -16.67 2.67
N CYS A 43 -4.32 -15.75 3.63
CA CYS A 43 -3.26 -14.76 3.59
C CYS A 43 -1.87 -15.38 3.51
N TRP A 44 -1.29 -15.40 2.33
CA TRP A 44 0.00 -15.96 2.00
C TRP A 44 0.69 -15.11 0.94
N TRP A 45 1.77 -14.44 1.31
CA TRP A 45 2.52 -13.55 0.42
C TRP A 45 1.68 -12.46 -0.25
N GLY A 46 0.72 -11.92 0.48
CA GLY A 46 -0.12 -10.83 0.05
C GLY A 46 -1.59 -11.04 0.39
N CYS A 47 -2.31 -9.95 0.49
CA CYS A 47 -3.73 -9.90 0.80
C CYS A 47 -4.52 -9.11 -0.24
N GLY A 48 -4.06 -9.10 -1.50
CA GLY A 48 -4.71 -8.39 -2.59
C GLY A 48 -4.19 -6.96 -2.81
N GLU A 49 -3.07 -6.56 -2.17
CA GLU A 49 -2.53 -5.21 -2.32
C GLU A 49 -1.97 -4.98 -3.73
N PRO A 50 -2.34 -3.89 -4.43
CA PRO A 50 -1.76 -3.58 -5.74
C PRO A 50 -0.32 -3.06 -5.63
N ILE A 51 -0.02 -2.33 -4.55
CA ILE A 51 1.32 -1.82 -4.23
C ILE A 51 1.55 -2.01 -2.73
N SER A 52 2.68 -2.60 -2.37
CA SER A 52 3.07 -2.84 -0.99
C SER A 52 4.55 -2.50 -0.77
N ILE A 53 4.84 -1.61 0.17
CA ILE A 53 6.21 -1.20 0.52
C ILE A 53 6.38 -1.40 2.02
N THR A 54 7.38 -2.20 2.43
CA THR A 54 7.55 -2.49 3.85
C THR A 54 9.03 -2.60 4.26
N THR A 55 9.35 -2.00 5.42
CA THR A 55 10.67 -2.14 6.07
C THR A 55 10.47 -2.73 7.47
N HIS A 56 10.83 -3.98 7.67
CA HIS A 56 10.73 -4.65 8.97
C HIS A 56 11.92 -5.54 9.21
N ASN A 57 12.43 -5.57 10.42
CA ASN A 57 13.57 -6.40 10.78
C ASN A 57 13.20 -7.90 10.68
N ARG A 58 14.05 -8.71 10.09
CA ARG A 58 13.89 -10.16 10.10
C ARG A 58 14.22 -10.75 11.46
N VAL A 59 15.23 -10.19 12.12
CA VAL A 59 15.68 -10.57 13.46
C VAL A 59 15.88 -9.31 14.32
N LEU A 60 15.75 -9.44 15.62
CA LEU A 60 15.76 -8.30 16.55
C LEU A 60 17.06 -7.49 16.49
N GLU A 61 18.20 -8.18 16.36
CA GLU A 61 19.52 -7.56 16.45
C GLU A 61 19.98 -6.88 15.15
N LYS A 62 19.24 -7.03 14.06
CA LYS A 62 19.59 -6.43 12.76
C LYS A 62 18.51 -5.47 12.30
N GLN A 63 18.88 -4.22 12.20
CA GLN A 63 18.00 -3.23 11.57
C GLN A 63 17.84 -3.54 10.09
N SER A 64 16.61 -3.46 9.59
CA SER A 64 16.33 -3.56 8.15
C SER A 64 16.99 -2.40 7.41
N GLY A 65 17.24 -2.60 6.12
CA GLY A 65 17.75 -1.55 5.25
C GLY A 65 16.69 -0.49 4.93
N HIS A 66 17.02 0.43 4.07
CA HIS A 66 16.28 1.66 3.83
C HIS A 66 15.61 1.69 2.46
N ILE A 67 14.41 2.28 2.39
CA ILE A 67 13.66 2.50 1.14
C ILE A 67 13.42 4.00 0.98
N SER A 68 13.88 4.58 -0.15
CA SER A 68 13.66 6.00 -0.42
C SER A 68 13.65 6.33 -1.93
N GLY A 69 13.01 7.45 -2.29
CA GLY A 69 12.98 7.94 -3.68
C GLY A 69 12.22 7.00 -4.62
N ILE A 70 11.03 6.59 -4.25
CA ILE A 70 10.21 5.67 -5.05
C ILE A 70 9.10 6.46 -5.75
N THR A 71 9.00 6.32 -7.06
CA THR A 71 7.96 6.98 -7.84
C THR A 71 7.03 5.97 -8.49
N PHE A 72 5.73 6.17 -8.30
CA PHE A 72 4.65 5.49 -9.00
C PHE A 72 3.89 6.50 -9.83
N ARG A 73 3.85 6.32 -11.16
CA ARG A 73 3.22 7.26 -12.08
C ARG A 73 2.33 6.57 -13.11
N ASN A 74 1.13 7.12 -13.31
CA ASN A 74 0.16 6.59 -14.28
C ASN A 74 -0.10 5.10 -14.08
N ILE A 75 -0.61 4.74 -12.90
CA ILE A 75 -0.92 3.35 -12.54
C ILE A 75 -2.42 3.21 -12.32
N THR A 76 -2.99 2.16 -12.88
CA THR A 76 -4.39 1.81 -12.67
C THR A 76 -4.48 0.47 -11.97
N CYS A 77 -5.13 0.44 -10.81
CA CYS A 77 -5.30 -0.73 -9.97
C CYS A 77 -6.78 -1.14 -9.88
N ASP A 78 -7.05 -2.41 -10.08
CA ASP A 78 -8.32 -3.09 -9.76
C ASP A 78 -7.97 -4.18 -8.74
N SER A 79 -8.36 -4.02 -7.47
CA SER A 79 -7.75 -4.75 -6.36
C SER A 79 -8.74 -5.13 -5.26
N GLU A 80 -8.37 -6.06 -4.40
CA GLU A 80 -9.15 -6.42 -3.20
C GLU A 80 -8.58 -5.79 -1.91
N ASN A 81 -7.50 -5.01 -2.02
CA ASN A 81 -6.91 -4.23 -0.95
C ASN A 81 -6.36 -2.92 -1.52
N GLY A 82 -5.99 -1.98 -0.67
CA GLY A 82 -5.39 -0.70 -1.08
C GLY A 82 -3.87 -0.74 -1.21
N VAL A 83 -3.30 0.41 -1.52
CA VAL A 83 -1.87 0.68 -1.45
C VAL A 83 -1.42 0.65 0.00
N PHE A 84 -0.35 -0.08 0.29
CA PHE A 84 0.11 -0.31 1.66
C PHE A 84 1.58 0.07 1.84
N LEU A 85 1.86 1.03 2.73
CA LEU A 85 3.19 1.41 3.18
C LEU A 85 3.31 1.12 4.68
N SER A 86 4.35 0.41 5.10
CA SER A 86 4.60 0.16 6.51
C SER A 86 6.09 0.16 6.82
N GLY A 87 6.56 1.28 7.35
CA GLY A 87 7.88 1.39 7.97
C GLY A 87 7.92 0.70 9.33
N SER A 88 9.10 0.44 9.84
CA SER A 88 9.36 -0.04 11.19
C SER A 88 9.80 1.09 12.12
N ASP A 89 9.75 0.85 13.43
CA ASP A 89 10.26 1.80 14.41
C ASP A 89 11.74 2.13 14.12
N GLY A 90 12.05 3.43 14.03
CA GLY A 90 13.39 3.91 13.73
C GLY A 90 13.88 3.67 12.30
N ASN A 91 13.01 3.20 11.38
CA ASN A 91 13.33 3.03 9.96
C ASN A 91 12.10 3.27 9.09
N HIS A 92 11.78 4.53 8.89
CA HIS A 92 10.67 4.97 8.05
C HIS A 92 10.99 4.75 6.57
N ILE A 93 9.94 4.63 5.77
CA ILE A 93 10.01 4.72 4.31
C ILE A 93 10.07 6.20 3.96
N GLU A 94 10.92 6.61 3.02
CA GLU A 94 11.11 8.01 2.73
C GLU A 94 10.92 8.36 1.25
N ASP A 95 10.42 9.57 0.98
CA ASP A 95 10.33 10.16 -0.35
C ASP A 95 9.63 9.24 -1.37
N VAL A 96 8.31 9.08 -1.21
CA VAL A 96 7.48 8.29 -2.12
C VAL A 96 6.48 9.18 -2.85
N LEU A 97 6.52 9.16 -4.17
CA LEU A 97 5.57 9.86 -5.02
C LEU A 97 4.56 8.90 -5.66
N PHE A 98 3.27 9.16 -5.42
CA PHE A 98 2.15 8.61 -6.17
C PHE A 98 1.55 9.70 -7.03
N GLU A 99 1.71 9.62 -8.35
CA GLU A 99 1.18 10.58 -9.31
C GLU A 99 0.31 9.89 -10.37
N ASP A 100 -0.92 10.39 -10.54
CA ASP A 100 -1.90 9.79 -11.45
C ASP A 100 -2.20 8.30 -11.15
N VAL A 101 -2.27 7.94 -9.87
CA VAL A 101 -2.57 6.58 -9.43
C VAL A 101 -4.07 6.44 -9.16
N LYS A 102 -4.71 5.48 -9.81
CA LYS A 102 -6.13 5.16 -9.66
C LYS A 102 -6.26 3.80 -8.97
N VAL A 103 -6.89 3.77 -7.81
CA VAL A 103 -7.10 2.55 -7.04
C VAL A 103 -8.60 2.29 -6.95
N LYS A 104 -9.03 1.19 -7.53
CA LYS A 104 -10.37 0.67 -7.40
C LYS A 104 -10.33 -0.57 -6.51
N ILE A 105 -11.09 -0.55 -5.42
CA ILE A 105 -11.09 -1.59 -4.40
C ILE A 105 -12.47 -2.23 -4.36
N HIS A 106 -12.50 -3.56 -4.31
CA HIS A 106 -13.74 -4.35 -4.28
C HIS A 106 -13.56 -5.66 -3.53
N SER A 107 -14.67 -6.29 -3.12
CA SER A 107 -14.69 -7.62 -2.52
C SER A 107 -15.25 -8.65 -3.53
N LYS A 108 -14.39 -9.34 -4.26
CA LYS A 108 -14.79 -10.35 -5.26
C LYS A 108 -14.53 -11.80 -4.82
N SER A 109 -13.44 -12.02 -4.08
CA SER A 109 -13.10 -13.36 -3.60
C SER A 109 -13.82 -13.68 -2.28
N LYS A 110 -13.94 -14.96 -1.97
CA LYS A 110 -14.51 -15.45 -0.70
C LYS A 110 -13.61 -15.27 0.52
N TRP A 111 -12.38 -14.82 0.33
CA TRP A 111 -11.40 -14.72 1.39
C TRP A 111 -11.61 -13.44 2.21
N PRO A 112 -11.33 -13.47 3.53
CA PRO A 112 -11.43 -12.29 4.38
C PRO A 112 -10.64 -11.10 3.84
N LYS A 113 -11.19 -9.90 3.97
CA LYS A 113 -10.55 -8.63 3.59
C LYS A 113 -10.09 -7.89 4.85
N GLY A 114 -9.48 -6.72 4.70
CA GLY A 114 -8.99 -5.95 5.84
C GLY A 114 -7.81 -6.62 6.53
N LEU A 115 -6.93 -7.26 5.76
CA LEU A 115 -5.76 -7.96 6.28
C LEU A 115 -4.49 -7.45 5.60
N TYR A 116 -3.40 -7.36 6.37
CA TYR A 116 -2.07 -7.04 5.88
C TYR A 116 -1.05 -8.06 6.40
N ASP A 117 -0.30 -8.69 5.49
CA ASP A 117 0.71 -9.67 5.84
C ASP A 117 2.10 -9.04 5.86
N LEU A 118 2.63 -8.83 7.05
CA LEU A 118 3.96 -8.25 7.29
C LEU A 118 5.08 -9.29 7.40
N ARG A 119 4.75 -10.56 7.30
CA ARG A 119 5.74 -11.65 7.37
C ARG A 119 6.59 -11.72 6.10
N PRO A 120 7.83 -12.28 6.16
CA PRO A 120 8.54 -12.62 7.38
C PRO A 120 9.16 -11.38 8.04
N GLY A 121 9.14 -11.34 9.36
CA GLY A 121 9.75 -10.26 10.15
C GLY A 121 9.69 -10.62 11.63
N PHE A 122 10.64 -10.11 12.42
CA PHE A 122 10.63 -10.31 13.86
C PHE A 122 9.35 -9.72 14.48
N GLY A 123 8.60 -10.53 15.21
CA GLY A 123 7.34 -10.11 15.83
C GLY A 123 6.22 -9.76 14.84
N GLN A 124 6.47 -9.89 13.53
CA GLN A 124 5.48 -9.55 12.50
C GLN A 124 4.43 -10.65 12.33
N LYS A 125 3.22 -10.22 12.06
CA LYS A 125 2.04 -11.07 11.92
C LYS A 125 1.15 -10.60 10.78
N ILE A 126 0.05 -11.27 10.59
CA ILE A 126 -1.08 -10.74 9.83
C ILE A 126 -1.81 -9.75 10.74
N GLU A 127 -2.01 -8.53 10.27
CA GLU A 127 -2.75 -7.49 10.98
C GLU A 127 -4.14 -7.33 10.36
N GLU A 128 -5.15 -7.26 11.23
CA GLU A 128 -6.52 -6.97 10.86
C GLU A 128 -6.75 -5.46 10.97
N ILE A 129 -6.78 -4.79 9.83
CA ILE A 129 -7.00 -3.35 9.71
C ILE A 129 -7.92 -3.14 8.52
N PRO A 130 -9.00 -2.34 8.63
CA PRO A 130 -9.83 -2.01 7.48
C PRO A 130 -8.97 -1.49 6.32
N SER A 131 -9.19 -2.02 5.12
CA SER A 131 -8.38 -1.65 3.97
C SER A 131 -8.68 -0.22 3.53
N ALA A 132 -7.76 0.69 3.75
CA ALA A 132 -7.82 2.04 3.19
C ALA A 132 -7.38 2.04 1.72
N GLY A 133 -7.77 3.08 0.98
CA GLY A 133 -7.28 3.29 -0.39
C GLY A 133 -5.76 3.41 -0.46
N PHE A 134 -5.21 4.27 0.40
CA PHE A 134 -3.80 4.38 0.74
C PHE A 134 -3.67 4.26 2.25
N TYR A 135 -3.10 3.17 2.72
CA TYR A 135 -2.71 3.00 4.12
C TYR A 135 -1.21 3.21 4.26
N MET A 136 -0.82 4.15 5.10
CA MET A 136 0.59 4.49 5.32
C MET A 136 0.87 4.61 6.80
N ARG A 137 1.95 4.00 7.25
CA ARG A 137 2.48 4.23 8.59
C ARG A 137 4.00 4.28 8.56
N ARG A 138 4.59 5.22 9.30
CA ARG A 138 6.04 5.46 9.33
C ARG A 138 6.60 5.60 7.92
N ALA A 139 6.02 6.56 7.20
CA ALA A 139 6.40 6.90 5.84
C ALA A 139 6.45 8.42 5.68
N ASP A 140 7.65 8.97 5.55
CA ASP A 140 7.91 10.40 5.53
C ASP A 140 8.10 10.94 4.10
N GLY A 141 7.72 12.19 3.87
CA GLY A 141 7.86 12.83 2.56
C GLY A 141 7.02 12.17 1.48
N VAL A 142 5.87 11.60 1.82
CA VAL A 142 4.97 11.00 0.84
C VAL A 142 4.16 12.07 0.13
N THR A 143 4.14 12.01 -1.19
CA THR A 143 3.29 12.87 -2.02
C THR A 143 2.26 12.03 -2.76
N ILE A 144 0.97 12.37 -2.62
CA ILE A 144 -0.14 11.80 -3.39
C ILE A 144 -0.72 12.90 -4.27
N ARG A 145 -0.49 12.81 -5.58
CA ARG A 145 -0.90 13.85 -6.55
C ARG A 145 -1.81 13.30 -7.63
N ASN A 146 -2.88 14.05 -7.95
CA ASN A 146 -3.83 13.71 -9.03
C ASN A 146 -4.35 12.27 -8.99
N SER A 147 -4.39 11.69 -7.82
CA SER A 147 -4.71 10.27 -7.61
C SER A 147 -6.16 10.09 -7.19
N ARG A 148 -6.66 8.87 -7.33
CA ARG A 148 -8.07 8.59 -7.05
C ARG A 148 -8.26 7.25 -6.38
N VAL A 149 -9.19 7.20 -5.41
CA VAL A 149 -9.69 5.97 -4.77
C VAL A 149 -11.18 5.82 -5.01
N VAL A 150 -11.60 4.59 -5.31
CA VAL A 150 -13.03 4.22 -5.43
C VAL A 150 -13.23 2.87 -4.77
N PHE A 151 -14.19 2.77 -3.86
CA PHE A 151 -14.65 1.51 -3.30
C PHE A 151 -15.91 1.04 -4.04
N GLU A 152 -15.90 -0.18 -4.57
CA GLU A 152 -17.02 -0.77 -5.31
C GLU A 152 -17.63 -1.98 -4.57
N GLY A 153 -18.91 -2.24 -4.80
CA GLY A 153 -19.64 -3.34 -4.19
C GLY A 153 -20.40 -2.95 -2.93
N GLU A 154 -21.20 -3.90 -2.43
CA GLU A 154 -22.08 -3.71 -1.26
C GLU A 154 -21.36 -4.05 0.06
N GLU A 155 -20.47 -5.04 0.05
CA GLU A 155 -19.68 -5.44 1.22
C GLU A 155 -18.53 -4.44 1.48
N ARG A 156 -18.77 -3.49 2.38
CA ARG A 156 -17.82 -2.41 2.67
C ARG A 156 -17.30 -2.38 4.10
N ASP A 157 -17.77 -3.27 4.96
CA ASP A 157 -17.41 -3.26 6.39
C ASP A 157 -15.92 -3.49 6.65
N CYS A 158 -15.24 -4.19 5.73
CA CYS A 158 -13.81 -4.44 5.77
C CYS A 158 -12.95 -3.32 5.16
N PHE A 159 -13.58 -2.27 4.64
CA PHE A 159 -12.90 -1.13 4.02
C PHE A 159 -13.02 0.11 4.90
N GLY A 160 -12.03 0.97 4.81
CA GLY A 160 -11.86 2.18 5.63
C GLY A 160 -11.86 3.47 4.81
N GLU A 161 -10.93 4.32 5.13
CA GLU A 161 -10.73 5.65 4.58
C GLU A 161 -10.16 5.58 3.15
N ALA A 162 -10.31 6.65 2.39
CA ALA A 162 -9.59 6.77 1.11
C ALA A 162 -8.08 6.95 1.33
N ILE A 163 -7.69 7.67 2.39
CA ILE A 163 -6.31 7.80 2.85
C ILE A 163 -6.28 7.67 4.37
N HIS A 164 -5.43 6.77 4.87
CA HIS A 164 -5.11 6.66 6.29
C HIS A 164 -3.59 6.75 6.47
N ALA A 165 -3.12 7.78 7.19
CA ALA A 165 -1.71 8.01 7.45
C ALA A 165 -1.45 8.08 8.95
N GLN A 166 -0.52 7.28 9.44
CA GLN A 166 -0.15 7.19 10.84
C GLN A 166 1.37 7.36 11.00
N ASP A 167 1.78 8.29 11.87
CA ASP A 167 3.21 8.56 12.10
C ASP A 167 3.95 8.82 10.77
N CYS A 168 3.47 9.81 10.01
CA CYS A 168 3.96 10.19 8.69
C CYS A 168 4.28 11.70 8.68
N ALA A 169 5.54 12.07 8.58
CA ALA A 169 5.96 13.47 8.42
C ALA A 169 5.91 13.91 6.94
N ASP A 170 5.70 15.22 6.73
CA ASP A 170 5.77 15.85 5.41
C ASP A 170 4.88 15.19 4.33
N LEU A 171 3.68 14.79 4.71
CA LEU A 171 2.67 14.25 3.78
C LEU A 171 2.04 15.38 2.95
N VAL A 172 2.09 15.24 1.62
CA VAL A 172 1.49 16.18 0.66
C VAL A 172 0.38 15.49 -0.12
N ILE A 173 -0.83 16.06 -0.12
CA ILE A 173 -1.99 15.56 -0.86
C ILE A 173 -2.50 16.67 -1.78
N GLU A 174 -2.41 16.48 -3.09
CA GLU A 174 -2.79 17.46 -4.11
C GLU A 174 -3.68 16.83 -5.19
N GLY A 175 -4.81 17.46 -5.51
CA GLY A 175 -5.70 17.02 -6.59
C GLY A 175 -6.28 15.61 -6.38
N PHE A 176 -6.29 15.12 -5.15
CA PHE A 176 -6.82 13.80 -4.80
C PHE A 176 -8.35 13.76 -4.87
N LYS A 177 -8.91 12.62 -5.28
CA LYS A 177 -10.36 12.37 -5.31
C LYS A 177 -10.65 11.00 -4.71
N GLY A 178 -11.45 10.97 -3.68
CA GLY A 178 -11.90 9.73 -3.03
C GLY A 178 -12.74 10.03 -1.81
N GLU A 179 -13.64 9.12 -1.51
CA GLU A 179 -14.47 9.11 -0.31
C GLU A 179 -14.11 7.87 0.50
N ALA A 180 -14.43 7.87 1.78
CA ALA A 180 -14.34 6.66 2.59
C ALA A 180 -15.27 5.56 2.06
N ALA A 181 -14.99 4.33 2.38
CA ALA A 181 -15.82 3.20 1.98
C ALA A 181 -17.23 3.27 2.58
N ARG A 182 -17.37 3.90 3.75
CA ARG A 182 -18.63 4.04 4.49
C ARG A 182 -18.87 5.51 4.85
N PRO A 183 -20.13 5.96 4.83
CA PRO A 183 -20.47 7.39 5.00
C PRO A 183 -20.17 7.96 6.40
N GLU A 184 -20.04 7.10 7.41
CA GLU A 184 -19.69 7.50 8.77
C GLU A 184 -18.18 7.72 8.99
N LEU A 185 -17.33 7.36 8.04
CA LEU A 185 -15.90 7.53 8.12
C LEU A 185 -15.45 8.83 7.43
N GLU A 186 -14.37 9.39 7.90
CA GLU A 186 -13.69 10.49 7.22
C GLU A 186 -12.95 9.96 5.98
N ALA A 187 -12.92 10.73 4.91
CA ALA A 187 -12.23 10.33 3.69
C ALA A 187 -10.70 10.27 3.87
N ILE A 188 -10.16 11.16 4.70
CA ILE A 188 -8.71 11.28 4.96
C ILE A 188 -8.50 11.38 6.47
N VAL A 189 -7.73 10.46 7.01
CA VAL A 189 -7.31 10.43 8.42
C VAL A 189 -5.80 10.52 8.50
N ILE A 190 -5.28 11.45 9.31
CA ILE A 190 -3.84 11.66 9.56
C ILE A 190 -3.63 11.70 11.08
N GLU A 191 -2.83 10.76 11.62
CA GLU A 191 -2.54 10.56 13.05
C GLU A 191 -1.04 10.71 13.37
#